data_199aefb5dd0d074a7215696835078a25
#
_entry.id   199aefb5dd0d074a7215696835078a25
#
_cell.length_a   1.000
_cell.length_b   1.000
_cell.length_c   1.000
_cell.angle_alpha   90.00
_cell.angle_beta   90.00
_cell.angle_gamma   90.00
#
_symmetry.space_group_name_H-M   'P 1'
#
loop_
_entity.id
_entity.type
_entity.pdbx_description
1 polymer ?
#
loop_
_entity_poly.entity_id
_entity_poly.type
_entity_poly.pdbx_seq_one_letter_code
_entity_poly.pdbx_strand_id
1 'polypeptide(L)'
;PRSFEGLVECYRERPHAHLYGMERLEDALAMPQIEKSELKKLVQENVAKARNLIDDILAHYDADFVGFLNFVDWFSIGGGPSCTLPVSFETKPPISIMLGARVGNDLAILHLVKELSEIAKAAQHVEKLGNKAE
;
A
#
# COMPACT_ATOMS: atom_id res chain seq x y z
N PRO A 1 -11.63 5.96 24.82
CA PRO A 1 -10.47 6.78 25.15
C PRO A 1 -10.58 8.17 24.52
N ARG A 2 -10.11 9.22 25.25
CA ARG A 2 -10.11 10.61 24.74
C ARG A 2 -8.72 11.11 24.36
N SER A 3 -7.69 10.28 24.53
CA SER A 3 -6.32 10.56 24.16
C SER A 3 -5.69 9.34 23.49
N PHE A 4 -4.54 9.53 22.85
CA PHE A 4 -3.77 8.45 22.21
C PHE A 4 -3.23 7.47 23.27
N GLU A 5 -2.75 7.97 24.40
CA GLU A 5 -2.31 7.16 25.53
C GLU A 5 -3.44 6.25 26.03
N GLY A 6 -4.65 6.83 26.23
CA GLY A 6 -5.83 6.06 26.64
C GLY A 6 -6.26 5.04 25.60
N LEU A 7 -6.03 5.28 24.33
CA LEU A 7 -6.24 4.30 23.26
C LEU A 7 -5.25 3.15 23.38
N VAL A 8 -3.95 3.42 23.52
CA VAL A 8 -2.90 2.41 23.67
C VAL A 8 -3.17 1.54 24.91
N GLU A 9 -3.53 2.15 26.03
CA GLU A 9 -3.87 1.40 27.25
C GLU A 9 -5.08 0.48 27.07
N CYS A 10 -6.13 1.00 26.42
CA CYS A 10 -7.31 0.21 26.09
C CYS A 10 -6.98 -1.02 25.21
N TYR A 11 -6.00 -0.90 24.30
CA TYR A 11 -5.51 -2.02 23.50
C TYR A 11 -4.70 -3.00 24.33
N ARG A 12 -3.83 -2.53 25.24
CA ARG A 12 -3.05 -3.40 26.16
C ARG A 12 -3.95 -4.27 27.01
N GLU A 13 -5.08 -3.74 27.47
CA GLU A 13 -6.06 -4.49 28.27
C GLU A 13 -6.85 -5.54 27.46
N ARG A 14 -6.73 -5.53 26.11
CA ARG A 14 -7.49 -6.38 25.21
C ARG A 14 -6.58 -7.20 24.30
N PRO A 15 -5.98 -8.32 24.79
CA PRO A 15 -5.02 -9.10 24.01
C PRO A 15 -5.54 -9.57 22.64
N HIS A 16 -6.86 -9.72 22.50
CA HIS A 16 -7.48 -10.11 21.22
C HIS A 16 -7.57 -8.97 20.19
N ALA A 17 -7.37 -7.72 20.60
CA ALA A 17 -7.48 -6.57 19.70
C ALA A 17 -6.18 -6.25 18.96
N HIS A 18 -5.06 -6.88 19.31
CA HIS A 18 -3.74 -6.62 18.74
C HIS A 18 -3.03 -7.89 18.25
N LEU A 19 -3.73 -8.68 17.43
CA LEU A 19 -3.20 -9.92 16.85
C LEU A 19 -1.89 -9.76 16.07
N TYR A 20 -1.60 -8.55 15.60
CA TYR A 20 -0.41 -8.21 14.82
C TYR A 20 0.65 -7.42 15.60
N GLY A 21 0.53 -7.39 16.94
CA GLY A 21 1.43 -6.66 17.83
C GLY A 21 1.01 -5.22 18.07
N MET A 22 1.76 -4.55 18.95
CA MET A 22 1.51 -3.16 19.38
C MET A 22 2.71 -2.24 19.15
N GLU A 23 3.79 -2.74 18.60
CA GLU A 23 5.07 -2.06 18.49
C GLU A 23 4.93 -0.67 17.86
N ARG A 24 4.17 -0.56 16.76
CA ARG A 24 3.94 0.74 16.08
C ARG A 24 3.18 1.76 16.93
N LEU A 25 2.24 1.29 17.76
CA LEU A 25 1.49 2.17 18.67
C LEU A 25 2.36 2.61 19.85
N GLU A 26 3.20 1.71 20.36
CA GLU A 26 4.13 1.98 21.44
C GLU A 26 5.27 2.90 20.98
N ASP A 27 5.82 2.67 19.78
CA ASP A 27 6.78 3.56 19.15
C ASP A 27 6.22 4.97 18.97
N ALA A 28 4.98 5.06 18.47
CA ALA A 28 4.31 6.34 18.29
C ALA A 28 4.06 7.06 19.63
N LEU A 29 3.75 6.31 20.71
CA LEU A 29 3.59 6.86 22.04
C LEU A 29 4.93 7.35 22.64
N ALA A 30 6.02 6.67 22.32
CA ALA A 30 7.37 7.02 22.76
C ALA A 30 7.98 8.19 21.96
N MET A 31 7.41 8.56 20.82
CA MET A 31 7.92 9.66 20.01
C MET A 31 7.88 10.99 20.77
N PRO A 32 8.93 11.81 20.67
CA PRO A 32 8.94 13.16 21.25
C PRO A 32 7.83 14.00 20.61
N GLN A 33 7.15 14.82 21.42
CA GLN A 33 6.18 15.74 20.92
C GLN A 33 6.85 16.82 20.06
N ILE A 34 6.33 17.00 18.84
CA ILE A 34 6.81 17.99 17.89
C ILE A 34 5.79 19.11 17.80
N GLU A 35 6.26 20.35 17.71
CA GLU A 35 5.38 21.49 17.49
C GLU A 35 4.56 21.34 16.22
N LYS A 36 3.29 21.72 16.25
CA LYS A 36 2.34 21.54 15.14
C LYS A 36 2.83 22.18 13.84
N SER A 37 3.51 23.29 13.91
CA SER A 37 4.09 24.00 12.76
C SER A 37 5.22 23.19 12.13
N GLU A 38 6.09 22.61 12.94
CA GLU A 38 7.20 21.75 12.51
C GLU A 38 6.67 20.45 11.91
N LEU A 39 5.70 19.81 12.57
CA LEU A 39 5.04 18.62 12.03
C LEU A 39 4.44 18.89 10.65
N LYS A 40 3.72 20.02 10.49
CA LYS A 40 3.14 20.41 9.20
C LYS A 40 4.21 20.54 8.11
N LYS A 41 5.34 21.17 8.43
CA LYS A 41 6.47 21.32 7.50
C LYS A 41 7.04 19.96 7.09
N LEU A 42 7.32 19.10 8.06
CA LEU A 42 7.84 17.74 7.81
C LEU A 42 6.89 16.91 6.92
N VAL A 43 5.59 16.96 7.19
CA VAL A 43 4.58 16.29 6.36
C VAL A 43 4.60 16.82 4.93
N GLN A 44 4.62 18.14 4.73
CA GLN A 44 4.67 18.76 3.40
C GLN A 44 5.94 18.38 2.63
N GLU A 45 7.09 18.37 3.29
CA GLU A 45 8.36 17.96 2.70
C GLU A 45 8.35 16.48 2.28
N ASN A 46 7.81 15.59 3.13
CA ASN A 46 7.72 14.17 2.82
C ASN A 46 6.73 13.88 1.68
N VAL A 47 5.60 14.57 1.66
CA VAL A 47 4.63 14.49 0.55
C VAL A 47 5.29 14.92 -0.77
N ALA A 48 6.02 16.05 -0.76
CA ALA A 48 6.71 16.55 -1.96
C ALA A 48 7.80 15.55 -2.43
N LYS A 49 8.61 15.04 -1.50
CA LYS A 49 9.63 14.03 -1.82
C LYS A 49 9.04 12.76 -2.44
N ALA A 50 7.95 12.24 -1.86
CA ALA A 50 7.29 11.05 -2.37
C ALA A 50 6.70 11.27 -3.77
N ARG A 51 6.07 12.41 -4.03
CA ARG A 51 5.56 12.78 -5.36
C ARG A 51 6.66 12.87 -6.40
N ASN A 52 7.72 13.62 -6.09
CA ASN A 52 8.85 13.76 -6.99
C ASN A 52 9.48 12.40 -7.34
N LEU A 53 9.62 11.53 -6.34
CA LEU A 53 10.16 10.19 -6.57
C LEU A 53 9.29 9.36 -7.53
N ILE A 54 7.96 9.41 -7.37
CA ILE A 54 7.03 8.74 -8.28
C ILE A 54 7.13 9.32 -9.68
N ASP A 55 7.10 10.64 -9.80
CA ASP A 55 7.17 11.35 -11.07
C ASP A 55 8.50 11.08 -11.79
N ASP A 56 9.62 11.09 -11.07
CA ASP A 56 10.95 10.79 -11.60
C ASP A 56 11.05 9.36 -12.12
N ILE A 57 10.55 8.38 -11.37
CA ILE A 57 10.54 6.97 -11.80
C ILE A 57 9.70 6.82 -13.08
N LEU A 58 8.49 7.35 -13.10
CA LEU A 58 7.59 7.23 -14.24
C LEU A 58 8.12 7.98 -15.47
N ALA A 59 8.76 9.13 -15.27
CA ALA A 59 9.40 9.88 -16.35
C ALA A 59 10.65 9.17 -16.88
N HIS A 60 11.49 8.61 -16.00
CA HIS A 60 12.71 7.90 -16.39
C HIS A 60 12.42 6.70 -17.31
N TYR A 61 11.35 5.99 -17.07
CA TYR A 61 10.96 4.82 -17.86
C TYR A 61 9.90 5.12 -18.93
N ASP A 62 9.54 6.38 -19.13
CA ASP A 62 8.45 6.80 -20.04
C ASP A 62 7.18 5.97 -19.81
N ALA A 63 6.79 5.83 -18.56
CA ALA A 63 5.71 4.96 -18.12
C ALA A 63 4.58 5.75 -17.45
N ASP A 64 3.35 5.26 -17.59
CA ASP A 64 2.17 5.79 -16.90
C ASP A 64 1.92 5.12 -15.56
N PHE A 65 2.40 3.87 -15.40
CA PHE A 65 2.20 3.03 -14.23
C PHE A 65 3.49 2.36 -13.82
N VAL A 66 3.60 2.06 -12.53
CA VAL A 66 4.70 1.27 -11.99
C VAL A 66 4.17 0.14 -11.11
N GLY A 67 4.80 -1.04 -11.19
CA GLY A 67 4.45 -2.21 -10.41
C GLY A 67 5.56 -2.61 -9.44
N PHE A 68 5.18 -3.01 -8.23
CA PHE A 68 6.07 -3.51 -7.19
C PHE A 68 5.56 -4.83 -6.63
N LEU A 69 6.46 -5.79 -6.43
CA LEU A 69 6.13 -7.06 -5.76
C LEU A 69 5.98 -6.89 -4.24
N ASN A 70 6.55 -5.84 -3.69
CA ASN A 70 6.46 -5.51 -2.26
C ASN A 70 5.64 -4.22 -2.07
N PHE A 71 5.07 -4.08 -0.87
CA PHE A 71 4.40 -2.85 -0.48
C PHE A 71 5.39 -1.68 -0.41
N VAL A 72 5.02 -0.54 -0.99
CA VAL A 72 5.76 0.72 -0.92
C VAL A 72 4.85 1.85 -0.46
N ASP A 73 5.29 2.63 0.51
CA ASP A 73 4.50 3.69 1.13
C ASP A 73 4.42 4.98 0.29
N TRP A 74 5.23 5.11 -0.74
CA TRP A 74 5.37 6.37 -1.50
C TRP A 74 4.06 6.89 -2.08
N PHE A 75 3.21 5.99 -2.59
CA PHE A 75 1.90 6.38 -3.14
C PHE A 75 0.98 6.90 -2.03
N SER A 76 0.94 6.24 -0.88
CA SER A 76 0.13 6.67 0.27
C SER A 76 0.62 8.02 0.81
N ILE A 77 1.92 8.20 0.94
CA ILE A 77 2.52 9.45 1.42
C ILE A 77 2.34 10.58 0.39
N GLY A 78 2.60 10.31 -0.88
CA GLY A 78 2.50 11.28 -1.97
C GLY A 78 1.06 11.62 -2.39
N GLY A 79 0.07 10.82 -1.95
CA GLY A 79 -1.33 10.95 -2.36
C GLY A 79 -1.57 10.50 -3.80
N GLY A 80 -0.72 9.63 -4.34
CA GLY A 80 -0.94 8.98 -5.63
C GLY A 80 -1.85 7.75 -5.50
N PRO A 81 -2.61 7.41 -6.54
CA PRO A 81 -3.43 6.21 -6.52
C PRO A 81 -2.56 4.96 -6.56
N SER A 82 -2.96 3.97 -5.77
CA SER A 82 -2.35 2.65 -5.80
C SER A 82 -3.40 1.55 -5.63
N CYS A 83 -3.11 0.38 -6.20
CA CYS A 83 -3.98 -0.77 -6.13
C CYS A 83 -3.13 -2.04 -5.99
N THR A 84 -3.60 -3.01 -5.22
CA THR A 84 -2.94 -4.31 -5.09
C THR A 84 -3.75 -5.36 -5.83
N LEU A 85 -3.09 -6.06 -6.75
CA LEU A 85 -3.68 -7.12 -7.55
C LEU A 85 -3.01 -8.46 -7.21
N PRO A 86 -3.75 -9.48 -6.76
CA PRO A 86 -3.19 -10.81 -6.61
C PRO A 86 -2.92 -11.42 -7.99
N VAL A 87 -1.69 -11.92 -8.19
CA VAL A 87 -1.22 -12.49 -9.47
C VAL A 87 -1.00 -14.00 -9.40
N SER A 88 -0.83 -14.56 -8.18
CA SER A 88 -0.78 -16.01 -7.98
C SER A 88 -1.46 -16.38 -6.66
N PHE A 89 -2.16 -17.52 -6.66
CA PHE A 89 -2.87 -18.08 -5.49
C PHE A 89 -2.29 -19.41 -5.04
N GLU A 90 -1.18 -19.85 -5.64
CA GLU A 90 -0.52 -21.12 -5.30
C GLU A 90 0.08 -21.09 -3.89
N THR A 91 0.41 -19.92 -3.39
CA THR A 91 0.98 -19.70 -2.05
C THR A 91 -0.03 -19.09 -1.09
N LYS A 92 0.21 -19.27 0.23
CA LYS A 92 -0.52 -18.58 1.28
C LYS A 92 0.47 -17.80 2.16
N PRO A 93 0.42 -16.46 2.13
CA PRO A 93 -0.50 -15.59 1.38
C PRO A 93 -0.25 -15.62 -0.15
N PRO A 94 -1.24 -15.21 -0.97
CA PRO A 94 -1.07 -15.12 -2.40
C PRO A 94 -0.01 -14.09 -2.78
N ILE A 95 0.68 -14.33 -3.91
CA ILE A 95 1.60 -13.34 -4.45
C ILE A 95 0.78 -12.22 -5.09
N SER A 96 1.11 -10.99 -4.75
CA SER A 96 0.43 -9.81 -5.26
C SER A 96 1.41 -8.79 -5.83
N ILE A 97 0.96 -8.03 -6.81
CA ILE A 97 1.64 -6.85 -7.31
C ILE A 97 0.90 -5.59 -6.86
N MET A 98 1.63 -4.63 -6.33
CA MET A 98 1.12 -3.29 -6.07
C MET A 98 1.39 -2.42 -7.28
N LEU A 99 0.33 -1.87 -7.85
CA LEU A 99 0.39 -0.94 -8.97
C LEU A 99 0.18 0.49 -8.46
N GLY A 100 0.89 1.44 -9.05
CA GLY A 100 0.76 2.84 -8.70
C GLY A 100 0.89 3.76 -9.91
N ALA A 101 0.34 4.97 -9.80
CA ALA A 101 0.35 5.99 -10.84
C ALA A 101 0.55 7.39 -10.26
N ARG A 102 0.73 8.40 -11.14
CA ARG A 102 0.78 9.81 -10.76
C ARG A 102 -0.52 10.25 -10.08
N VAL A 103 -0.41 11.24 -9.22
CA VAL A 103 -1.57 11.89 -8.60
C VAL A 103 -2.57 12.34 -9.66
N GLY A 104 -3.85 11.99 -9.45
CA GLY A 104 -4.93 12.30 -10.37
C GLY A 104 -5.22 11.23 -11.44
N ASN A 105 -4.41 10.18 -11.54
CA ASN A 105 -4.62 9.07 -12.49
C ASN A 105 -5.47 7.93 -11.92
N ASP A 106 -6.37 8.21 -11.00
CA ASP A 106 -7.20 7.22 -10.31
C ASP A 106 -8.04 6.36 -11.27
N LEU A 107 -8.68 6.99 -12.26
CA LEU A 107 -9.45 6.25 -13.26
C LEU A 107 -8.59 5.39 -14.17
N ALA A 108 -7.41 5.87 -14.53
CA ALA A 108 -6.51 5.12 -15.40
C ALA A 108 -5.99 3.85 -14.72
N ILE A 109 -5.62 3.93 -13.42
CA ILE A 109 -5.17 2.74 -12.69
C ILE A 109 -6.32 1.75 -12.47
N LEU A 110 -7.56 2.20 -12.26
CA LEU A 110 -8.73 1.33 -12.15
C LEU A 110 -9.01 0.59 -13.45
N HIS A 111 -8.86 1.23 -14.60
CA HIS A 111 -9.01 0.58 -15.91
C HIS A 111 -7.92 -0.48 -16.11
N LEU A 112 -6.65 -0.14 -15.85
CA LEU A 112 -5.53 -1.09 -15.92
C LEU A 112 -5.76 -2.31 -15.02
N VAL A 113 -6.14 -2.09 -13.76
CA VAL A 113 -6.39 -3.18 -12.81
C VAL A 113 -7.54 -4.08 -13.26
N LYS A 114 -8.61 -3.51 -13.85
CA LYS A 114 -9.70 -4.28 -14.42
C LYS A 114 -9.21 -5.21 -15.54
N GLU A 115 -8.45 -4.68 -16.50
CA GLU A 115 -7.91 -5.48 -17.60
C GLU A 115 -6.97 -6.58 -17.12
N LEU A 116 -6.03 -6.25 -16.22
CA LEU A 116 -5.12 -7.22 -15.63
C LEU A 116 -5.85 -8.30 -14.82
N SER A 117 -6.93 -7.93 -14.12
CA SER A 117 -7.78 -8.84 -13.36
C SER A 117 -8.45 -9.89 -14.25
N GLU A 118 -8.93 -9.50 -15.44
CA GLU A 118 -9.51 -10.42 -16.41
C GLU A 118 -8.45 -11.38 -16.98
N ILE A 119 -7.25 -10.89 -17.27
CA ILE A 119 -6.12 -11.73 -17.71
C ILE A 119 -5.73 -12.74 -16.62
N ALA A 120 -5.62 -12.31 -15.37
CA ALA A 120 -5.28 -13.18 -14.25
C ALA A 120 -6.34 -14.28 -14.03
N LYS A 121 -7.63 -13.95 -14.14
CA LYS A 121 -8.72 -14.94 -14.06
C LYS A 121 -8.66 -15.95 -15.20
N ALA A 122 -8.39 -15.49 -16.43
CA ALA A 122 -8.26 -16.36 -17.58
C ALA A 122 -7.07 -17.34 -17.42
N ALA A 123 -5.92 -16.87 -16.95
CA ALA A 123 -4.75 -17.70 -16.68
C ALA A 123 -5.05 -18.79 -15.64
N GLN A 124 -5.69 -18.45 -14.52
CA GLN A 124 -6.12 -19.42 -13.50
C GLN A 124 -7.09 -20.49 -14.02
N HIS A 125 -7.96 -20.10 -14.96
CA HIS A 125 -8.92 -21.04 -15.55
C HIS A 125 -8.20 -22.08 -16.41
N VAL A 126 -7.23 -21.67 -17.22
CA VAL A 126 -6.41 -22.56 -18.06
C VAL A 126 -5.60 -23.55 -17.21
N GLU A 127 -4.98 -23.07 -16.14
CA GLU A 127 -4.21 -23.92 -15.22
C GLU A 127 -5.07 -25.00 -14.55
N LYS A 128 -6.29 -24.64 -14.10
CA LYS A 128 -7.24 -25.60 -13.51
C LYS A 128 -7.71 -26.65 -14.51
N LEU A 129 -7.75 -26.34 -15.81
CA LEU A 129 -8.09 -27.29 -16.85
C LEU A 129 -6.91 -28.25 -17.14
N GLY A 130 -5.68 -27.73 -17.15
CA GLY A 130 -4.45 -28.54 -17.31
C GLY A 130 -4.31 -29.58 -16.20
N ASN A 131 -4.46 -29.18 -14.95
CA ASN A 131 -4.33 -30.06 -13.78
C ASN A 131 -5.46 -31.10 -13.62
N LYS A 132 -6.52 -31.06 -14.43
CA LYS A 132 -7.58 -32.07 -14.47
C LYS A 132 -7.35 -33.13 -15.57
N ALA A 133 -6.37 -32.91 -16.43
CA ALA A 133 -6.05 -33.80 -17.56
C ALA A 133 -4.92 -34.78 -17.23
N GLU A 134 -4.29 -34.68 -16.06
CA GLU A 134 -3.36 -35.63 -15.46
C GLU A 134 -4.10 -36.51 -14.42
#